data_72100c58ae812fe42811189b4140c0bf
#
_entry.id   72100c58ae812fe42811189b4140c0bf
#
_cell.length_a   1.000
_cell.length_b   1.000
_cell.length_c   1.000
_cell.angle_alpha   90.00
_cell.angle_beta   90.00
_cell.angle_gamma   90.00
#
_symmetry.space_group_name_H-M   'P 1'
#
loop_
_entity.id
_entity.type
_entity.pdbx_description
1 polymer ?
#
loop_
_entity_poly.entity_id
_entity_poly.type
_entity_poly.pdbx_seq_one_letter_code
_entity_poly.pdbx_strand_id
1 'polypeptide(L)'
;YSIDEHRTKDLFFGSIFGFIYITVLISFLIRILYFESESENQFHGAYYIIFLLIVTKFSDMGAYLVGTLIGKNKMIPHISPGKTWEGFLFGCLTFAVGGGAIFYQIFQEKMLHLSWGDVLLLGLILAPIAAVGDLAESIIKRSLKAKDSGSILPGIGGILDLIDSVLFTAPILYLYLYFFS
;
A
#
# COMPACT_ATOMS: atom_id res chain seq x y z
N TYR A 1 6.07 41.12 12.75
CA TYR A 1 5.77 39.71 12.40
C TYR A 1 6.26 38.84 13.55
N SER A 2 5.40 38.51 14.52
CA SER A 2 5.72 37.49 15.52
C SER A 2 5.64 36.13 14.83
N ILE A 3 6.78 35.48 14.70
CA ILE A 3 6.83 34.09 14.28
C ILE A 3 6.16 33.28 15.40
N ASP A 4 5.04 32.63 15.08
CA ASP A 4 4.39 31.72 16.02
C ASP A 4 5.29 30.48 16.16
N GLU A 5 6.05 30.45 17.28
CA GLU A 5 7.02 29.38 17.55
C GLU A 5 6.36 27.98 17.54
N HIS A 6 5.14 27.88 18.04
CA HIS A 6 4.43 26.60 18.00
C HIS A 6 4.16 26.13 16.58
N ARG A 7 3.63 27.00 15.74
CA ARG A 7 3.36 26.69 14.34
C ARG A 7 4.63 26.35 13.56
N THR A 8 5.73 27.02 13.86
CA THR A 8 7.03 26.76 13.21
C THR A 8 7.58 25.39 13.60
N LYS A 9 7.49 25.02 14.89
CA LYS A 9 7.89 23.69 15.37
C LYS A 9 7.05 22.60 14.75
N ASP A 10 5.74 22.74 14.71
CA ASP A 10 4.83 21.75 14.12
C ASP A 10 5.11 21.54 12.62
N LEU A 11 5.35 22.62 11.88
CA LEU A 11 5.74 22.53 10.47
C LEU A 11 7.10 21.83 10.28
N PHE A 12 8.08 22.14 11.12
CA PHE A 12 9.41 21.54 11.06
C PHE A 12 9.36 20.03 11.34
N PHE A 13 8.72 19.63 12.45
CA PHE A 13 8.55 18.22 12.79
C PHE A 13 7.72 17.47 11.76
N GLY A 14 6.64 18.06 11.26
CA GLY A 14 5.82 17.48 10.20
C GLY A 14 6.58 17.26 8.91
N SER A 15 7.45 18.20 8.52
CA SER A 15 8.28 18.09 7.31
C SER A 15 9.34 17.00 7.46
N ILE A 16 10.02 16.93 8.60
CA ILE A 16 11.00 15.86 8.88
C ILE A 16 10.31 14.49 8.89
N PHE A 17 9.18 14.37 9.58
CA PHE A 17 8.42 13.14 9.62
C PHE A 17 7.99 12.70 8.23
N GLY A 18 7.42 13.60 7.42
CA GLY A 18 7.03 13.30 6.04
C GLY A 18 8.20 12.86 5.16
N PHE A 19 9.35 13.54 5.28
CA PHE A 19 10.56 13.17 4.55
C PHE A 19 11.06 11.77 4.95
N ILE A 20 11.19 11.49 6.23
CA ILE A 20 11.63 10.17 6.73
C ILE A 20 10.63 9.09 6.32
N TYR A 21 9.33 9.34 6.51
CA TYR A 21 8.25 8.45 6.17
C TYR A 21 8.32 8.01 4.70
N ILE A 22 8.37 8.96 3.78
CA ILE A 22 8.41 8.67 2.35
C ILE A 22 9.74 8.01 1.96
N THR A 23 10.87 8.55 2.40
CA THR A 23 12.20 8.06 2.01
C THR A 23 12.47 6.64 2.49
N VAL A 24 12.15 6.35 3.75
CA VAL A 24 12.36 5.01 4.32
C VAL A 24 11.46 3.99 3.62
N LEU A 25 10.18 4.30 3.44
CA LEU A 25 9.24 3.34 2.85
C LEU A 25 9.54 3.11 1.35
N ILE A 26 9.90 4.15 0.58
CA ILE A 26 10.33 4.00 -0.82
C ILE A 26 11.62 3.18 -0.91
N SER A 27 12.54 3.28 0.04
CA SER A 27 13.78 2.50 0.02
C SER A 27 13.52 1.00 -0.05
N PHE A 28 12.43 0.50 0.52
CA PHE A 28 12.06 -0.92 0.45
C PHE A 28 11.63 -1.34 -0.96
N LEU A 29 10.97 -0.48 -1.74
CA LEU A 29 10.67 -0.78 -3.14
C LEU A 29 11.95 -0.93 -3.96
N ILE A 30 12.95 -0.08 -3.72
CA ILE A 30 14.26 -0.19 -4.36
C ILE A 30 14.94 -1.50 -3.96
N ARG A 31 14.90 -1.86 -2.67
CA ARG A 31 15.46 -3.14 -2.19
C ARG A 31 14.77 -4.36 -2.80
N ILE A 32 13.46 -4.33 -2.98
CA ILE A 32 12.72 -5.40 -3.67
C ILE A 32 13.13 -5.45 -5.15
N LEU A 33 13.29 -4.30 -5.82
CA LEU A 33 13.68 -4.25 -7.22
C LEU A 33 15.03 -4.92 -7.47
N TYR A 34 15.98 -4.71 -6.54
CA TYR A 34 17.32 -5.29 -6.63
C TYR A 34 17.45 -6.62 -5.87
N PHE A 35 16.35 -7.20 -5.41
CA PHE A 35 16.35 -8.51 -4.81
C PHE A 35 16.76 -9.55 -5.87
N GLU A 36 17.80 -10.34 -5.63
CA GLU A 36 18.41 -11.32 -6.57
C GLU A 36 19.10 -10.75 -7.82
N SER A 37 19.52 -9.51 -7.83
CA SER A 37 20.17 -8.95 -9.03
C SER A 37 21.59 -9.48 -9.32
N GLU A 38 22.07 -10.50 -8.60
CA GLU A 38 23.38 -11.10 -8.82
C GLU A 38 23.47 -12.00 -10.08
N SER A 39 22.37 -12.38 -10.69
CA SER A 39 22.36 -13.08 -11.97
C SER A 39 22.24 -12.12 -13.13
N GLU A 40 23.21 -12.13 -14.02
CA GLU A 40 23.55 -11.13 -15.05
C GLU A 40 22.43 -10.65 -16.01
N ASN A 41 21.17 -11.11 -15.94
CA ASN A 41 20.21 -10.78 -16.99
C ASN A 41 18.72 -10.68 -16.60
N GLN A 42 18.31 -10.70 -15.34
CA GLN A 42 16.87 -10.71 -15.06
C GLN A 42 16.48 -9.87 -13.84
N PHE A 43 15.73 -8.79 -14.06
CA PHE A 43 15.07 -8.00 -13.03
C PHE A 43 13.91 -8.77 -12.39
N HIS A 44 14.19 -9.89 -11.71
CA HIS A 44 13.17 -10.68 -11.00
C HIS A 44 12.46 -9.83 -9.94
N GLY A 45 13.16 -8.90 -9.30
CA GLY A 45 12.58 -7.95 -8.35
C GLY A 45 11.41 -7.14 -8.90
N ALA A 46 11.38 -6.87 -10.20
CA ALA A 46 10.25 -6.16 -10.82
C ALA A 46 8.94 -6.96 -10.74
N TYR A 47 9.00 -8.28 -10.84
CA TYR A 47 7.80 -9.13 -10.70
C TYR A 47 7.24 -9.10 -9.29
N TYR A 48 8.09 -9.03 -8.26
CA TYR A 48 7.65 -8.86 -6.87
C TYR A 48 7.01 -7.50 -6.62
N ILE A 49 7.54 -6.43 -7.26
CA ILE A 49 6.92 -5.10 -7.20
C ILE A 49 5.55 -5.11 -7.90
N ILE A 50 5.44 -5.71 -9.09
CA ILE A 50 4.17 -5.80 -9.80
C ILE A 50 3.17 -6.64 -9.00
N PHE A 51 3.61 -7.76 -8.41
CA PHE A 51 2.81 -8.55 -7.49
C PHE A 51 2.27 -7.71 -6.33
N LEU A 52 3.15 -6.94 -5.68
CA LEU A 52 2.78 -6.04 -4.59
C LEU A 52 1.72 -5.03 -5.02
N LEU A 53 1.91 -4.39 -6.18
CA LEU A 53 0.96 -3.44 -6.75
C LEU A 53 -0.40 -4.08 -7.05
N ILE A 54 -0.40 -5.29 -7.61
CA ILE A 54 -1.64 -6.02 -7.91
C ILE A 54 -2.36 -6.36 -6.61
N VAL A 55 -1.69 -6.96 -5.64
CA VAL A 55 -2.30 -7.33 -4.36
C VAL A 55 -2.91 -6.11 -3.67
N THR A 56 -2.18 -4.99 -3.59
CA THR A 56 -2.66 -3.77 -2.93
C THR A 56 -3.81 -3.12 -3.69
N LYS A 57 -3.71 -2.95 -5.01
CA LYS A 57 -4.76 -2.27 -5.79
C LYS A 57 -6.02 -3.11 -5.95
N PHE A 58 -5.88 -4.42 -6.06
CA PHE A 58 -7.04 -5.32 -6.03
C PHE A 58 -7.70 -5.32 -4.65
N SER A 59 -6.93 -5.27 -3.57
CA SER A 59 -7.43 -5.07 -2.20
C SER A 59 -8.33 -3.82 -2.10
N ASP A 60 -7.84 -2.67 -2.54
CA ASP A 60 -8.57 -1.40 -2.50
C ASP A 60 -9.83 -1.45 -3.38
N MET A 61 -9.69 -1.98 -4.60
CA MET A 61 -10.81 -2.15 -5.53
C MET A 61 -11.89 -3.09 -4.98
N GLY A 62 -11.48 -4.22 -4.40
CA GLY A 62 -12.38 -5.18 -3.78
C GLY A 62 -13.11 -4.59 -2.59
N ALA A 63 -12.39 -3.88 -1.71
CA ALA A 63 -12.98 -3.17 -0.57
C ALA A 63 -14.04 -2.16 -1.03
N TYR A 64 -13.74 -1.40 -2.07
CA TYR A 64 -14.68 -0.43 -2.65
C TYR A 64 -15.90 -1.11 -3.28
N LEU A 65 -15.71 -2.12 -4.14
CA LEU A 65 -16.80 -2.80 -4.82
C LEU A 65 -17.75 -3.48 -3.84
N VAL A 66 -17.23 -4.29 -2.94
CA VAL A 66 -18.05 -5.01 -1.96
C VAL A 66 -18.65 -4.03 -0.95
N GLY A 67 -17.87 -3.02 -0.51
CA GLY A 67 -18.34 -1.99 0.40
C GLY A 67 -19.49 -1.15 -0.15
N THR A 68 -19.52 -0.88 -1.46
CA THR A 68 -20.62 -0.16 -2.12
C THR A 68 -21.85 -1.03 -2.34
N LEU A 69 -21.66 -2.34 -2.62
CA LEU A 69 -22.76 -3.24 -2.93
C LEU A 69 -23.50 -3.72 -1.67
N ILE A 70 -22.76 -4.12 -0.64
CA ILE A 70 -23.33 -4.76 0.56
C ILE A 70 -22.94 -4.10 1.88
N GLY A 71 -22.09 -3.05 1.85
CA GLY A 71 -21.56 -2.42 3.06
C GLY A 71 -22.63 -1.68 3.85
N LYS A 72 -22.86 -2.09 5.07
CA LYS A 72 -23.82 -1.48 6.03
C LYS A 72 -23.10 -0.83 7.20
N ASN A 73 -22.05 -1.46 7.69
CA ASN A 73 -21.32 -1.07 8.90
C ASN A 73 -20.08 -0.25 8.53
N LYS A 74 -20.08 1.05 8.85
CA LYS A 74 -18.94 1.92 8.60
C LYS A 74 -17.80 1.61 9.55
N MET A 75 -16.55 1.54 9.04
CA MET A 75 -15.35 1.31 9.86
C MET A 75 -14.97 2.55 10.66
N ILE A 76 -14.70 3.66 9.98
CA ILE A 76 -14.21 4.91 10.59
C ILE A 76 -14.90 6.10 9.90
N PRO A 77 -16.16 6.41 10.27
CA PRO A 77 -16.96 7.43 9.57
C PRO A 77 -16.33 8.82 9.53
N HIS A 78 -15.60 9.19 10.58
CA HIS A 78 -15.00 10.53 10.73
C HIS A 78 -13.73 10.74 9.86
N ILE A 79 -13.04 9.67 9.48
CA ILE A 79 -11.79 9.73 8.72
C ILE A 79 -12.05 9.35 7.27
N SER A 80 -12.66 8.20 7.05
CA SER A 80 -12.98 7.65 5.73
C SER A 80 -14.41 7.11 5.69
N PRO A 81 -15.40 7.94 5.35
CA PRO A 81 -16.83 7.56 5.40
C PRO A 81 -17.22 6.51 4.36
N GLY A 82 -16.37 6.27 3.36
CA GLY A 82 -16.58 5.25 2.33
C GLY A 82 -16.28 3.82 2.79
N LYS A 83 -15.35 3.64 3.75
CA LYS A 83 -14.91 2.31 4.20
C LYS A 83 -15.94 1.61 5.08
N THR A 84 -16.18 0.32 4.79
CA THR A 84 -17.11 -0.56 5.52
C THR A 84 -16.40 -1.83 5.96
N TRP A 85 -16.89 -2.44 7.04
CA TRP A 85 -16.37 -3.72 7.54
C TRP A 85 -16.60 -4.86 6.55
N GLU A 86 -17.75 -4.87 5.87
CA GLU A 86 -18.06 -5.86 4.86
C GLU A 86 -17.12 -5.74 3.65
N GLY A 87 -16.86 -4.51 3.19
CA GLY A 87 -15.89 -4.24 2.15
C GLY A 87 -14.49 -4.72 2.52
N PHE A 88 -14.06 -4.47 3.74
CA PHE A 88 -12.77 -4.91 4.24
C PHE A 88 -12.69 -6.44 4.34
N LEU A 89 -13.62 -7.10 5.01
CA LEU A 89 -13.54 -8.53 5.26
C LEU A 89 -13.73 -9.38 3.99
N PHE A 90 -14.73 -9.01 3.17
CA PHE A 90 -15.07 -9.81 1.99
C PHE A 90 -14.41 -9.27 0.72
N GLY A 91 -14.33 -7.97 0.53
CA GLY A 91 -13.75 -7.36 -0.67
C GLY A 91 -12.23 -7.32 -0.64
N CYS A 92 -11.67 -6.67 0.36
CA CYS A 92 -10.23 -6.45 0.50
C CYS A 92 -9.46 -7.78 0.47
N LEU A 93 -9.81 -8.74 1.34
CA LEU A 93 -9.08 -10.00 1.46
C LEU A 93 -9.23 -10.89 0.21
N THR A 94 -10.46 -11.06 -0.29
CA THR A 94 -10.71 -11.97 -1.43
C THR A 94 -10.08 -11.45 -2.73
N PHE A 95 -10.15 -10.15 -2.98
CA PHE A 95 -9.56 -9.57 -4.18
C PHE A 95 -8.04 -9.50 -4.12
N ALA A 96 -7.45 -9.25 -2.95
CA ALA A 96 -6.00 -9.28 -2.75
C ALA A 96 -5.44 -10.68 -3.04
N VAL A 97 -6.01 -11.70 -2.41
CA VAL A 97 -5.62 -13.10 -2.61
C VAL A 97 -5.87 -13.53 -4.06
N GLY A 98 -7.03 -13.21 -4.62
CA GLY A 98 -7.38 -13.56 -6.01
C GLY A 98 -6.46 -12.90 -7.03
N GLY A 99 -6.20 -11.60 -6.90
CA GLY A 99 -5.28 -10.86 -7.77
C GLY A 99 -3.86 -11.39 -7.70
N GLY A 100 -3.35 -11.62 -6.48
CA GLY A 100 -2.03 -12.21 -6.26
C GLY A 100 -1.91 -13.62 -6.86
N ALA A 101 -2.93 -14.46 -6.65
CA ALA A 101 -2.97 -15.84 -7.20
C ALA A 101 -2.99 -15.85 -8.72
N ILE A 102 -3.79 -15.01 -9.37
CA ILE A 102 -3.85 -14.90 -10.83
C ILE A 102 -2.49 -14.44 -11.38
N PHE A 103 -1.88 -13.43 -10.76
CA PHE A 103 -0.58 -12.94 -11.19
C PHE A 103 0.50 -14.03 -11.04
N TYR A 104 0.54 -14.70 -9.89
CA TYR A 104 1.49 -15.78 -9.64
C TYR A 104 1.30 -16.95 -10.62
N GLN A 105 0.07 -17.33 -10.95
CA GLN A 105 -0.20 -18.38 -11.95
C GLN A 105 0.44 -18.09 -13.30
N ILE A 106 0.51 -16.81 -13.70
CA ILE A 106 1.06 -16.39 -14.99
C ILE A 106 2.59 -16.28 -14.93
N PHE A 107 3.14 -15.83 -13.80
CA PHE A 107 4.56 -15.44 -13.67
C PHE A 107 5.34 -16.27 -12.65
N GLN A 108 4.86 -17.45 -12.23
CA GLN A 108 5.50 -18.29 -11.21
C GLN A 108 6.96 -18.64 -11.54
N GLU A 109 7.30 -18.82 -12.83
CA GLU A 109 8.68 -19.09 -13.27
C GLU A 109 9.65 -17.92 -13.04
N LYS A 110 9.12 -16.70 -12.81
CA LYS A 110 9.88 -15.49 -12.53
C LYS A 110 9.89 -15.11 -11.05
N MET A 111 9.09 -15.81 -10.24
CA MET A 111 8.93 -15.57 -8.80
C MET A 111 9.39 -16.79 -8.00
N LEU A 112 10.66 -17.17 -8.19
CA LEU A 112 11.23 -18.44 -7.71
C LEU A 112 11.22 -18.61 -6.19
N HIS A 113 11.20 -17.50 -5.43
CA HIS A 113 11.19 -17.52 -3.97
C HIS A 113 9.80 -17.60 -3.34
N LEU A 114 8.75 -17.63 -4.15
CA LEU A 114 7.38 -17.76 -3.65
C LEU A 114 6.77 -19.09 -4.10
N SER A 115 6.12 -19.76 -3.18
CA SER A 115 5.22 -20.88 -3.43
C SER A 115 3.75 -20.41 -3.44
N TRP A 116 2.84 -21.31 -3.82
CA TRP A 116 1.40 -21.05 -3.71
C TRP A 116 0.96 -20.70 -2.28
N GLY A 117 1.55 -21.36 -1.27
CA GLY A 117 1.28 -21.06 0.14
C GLY A 117 1.67 -19.65 0.51
N ASP A 118 2.83 -19.21 0.05
CA ASP A 118 3.37 -17.87 0.31
C ASP A 118 2.50 -16.79 -0.32
N VAL A 119 2.04 -17.01 -1.56
CA VAL A 119 1.17 -16.06 -2.28
C VAL A 119 -0.16 -15.88 -1.55
N LEU A 120 -0.78 -16.97 -1.08
CA LEU A 120 -2.02 -16.91 -0.30
C LEU A 120 -1.80 -16.20 1.03
N LEU A 121 -0.73 -16.55 1.74
CA LEU A 121 -0.36 -15.93 3.01
C LEU A 121 -0.08 -14.43 2.86
N LEU A 122 0.72 -14.06 1.85
CA LEU A 122 1.03 -12.65 1.55
C LEU A 122 -0.24 -11.89 1.17
N GLY A 123 -1.13 -12.45 0.38
CA GLY A 123 -2.41 -11.82 0.07
C GLY A 123 -3.22 -11.49 1.33
N LEU A 124 -3.27 -12.43 2.29
CA LEU A 124 -3.97 -12.24 3.56
C LEU A 124 -3.29 -11.24 4.49
N ILE A 125 -1.95 -11.14 4.48
CA ILE A 125 -1.20 -10.22 5.33
C ILE A 125 -1.16 -8.82 4.72
N LEU A 126 -0.88 -8.70 3.42
CA LEU A 126 -0.71 -7.42 2.75
C LEU A 126 -2.03 -6.64 2.63
N ALA A 127 -3.16 -7.32 2.48
CA ALA A 127 -4.46 -6.66 2.36
C ALA A 127 -4.83 -5.79 3.57
N PRO A 128 -4.80 -6.26 4.82
CA PRO A 128 -5.06 -5.41 5.98
C PRO A 128 -4.02 -4.31 6.15
N ILE A 129 -2.75 -4.57 5.82
CA ILE A 129 -1.68 -3.57 5.89
C ILE A 129 -1.88 -2.46 4.85
N ALA A 130 -2.31 -2.80 3.64
CA ALA A 130 -2.70 -1.83 2.61
C ALA A 130 -3.83 -0.92 3.10
N ALA A 131 -4.86 -1.52 3.70
CA ALA A 131 -5.98 -0.75 4.27
C ALA A 131 -5.55 0.18 5.41
N VAL A 132 -4.57 -0.22 6.24
CA VAL A 132 -3.96 0.64 7.27
C VAL A 132 -3.17 1.77 6.64
N GLY A 133 -2.41 1.52 5.56
CA GLY A 133 -1.66 2.54 4.81
C GLY A 133 -2.55 3.66 4.28
N ASP A 134 -3.63 3.30 3.60
CA ASP A 134 -4.63 4.26 3.09
C ASP A 134 -5.33 5.03 4.24
N LEU A 135 -5.61 4.36 5.38
CA LEU A 135 -6.13 5.05 6.55
C LEU A 135 -5.13 6.04 7.16
N ALA A 136 -3.86 5.66 7.25
CA ALA A 136 -2.80 6.52 7.77
C ALA A 136 -2.66 7.79 6.90
N GLU A 137 -2.63 7.65 5.59
CA GLU A 137 -2.61 8.78 4.66
C GLU A 137 -3.88 9.64 4.79
N SER A 138 -5.05 9.01 4.92
CA SER A 138 -6.31 9.72 5.16
C SER A 138 -6.27 10.57 6.43
N ILE A 139 -5.69 10.07 7.53
CA ILE A 139 -5.49 10.81 8.78
C ILE A 139 -4.58 12.02 8.56
N ILE A 140 -3.44 11.83 7.88
CA ILE A 140 -2.50 12.91 7.57
C ILE A 140 -3.21 13.99 6.75
N LYS A 141 -3.94 13.64 5.70
CA LYS A 141 -4.70 14.60 4.88
C LYS A 141 -5.71 15.40 5.71
N ARG A 142 -6.47 14.74 6.58
CA ARG A 142 -7.44 15.43 7.45
C ARG A 142 -6.78 16.36 8.46
N SER A 143 -5.64 15.97 9.03
CA SER A 143 -4.89 16.83 9.95
C SER A 143 -4.39 18.10 9.27
N LEU A 144 -4.07 18.04 7.99
CA LEU A 144 -3.67 19.17 7.15
C LEU A 144 -4.85 19.92 6.51
N LYS A 145 -6.10 19.57 6.84
CA LYS A 145 -7.34 20.10 6.24
C LYS A 145 -7.36 19.96 4.70
N ALA A 146 -6.63 18.99 4.17
CA ALA A 146 -6.62 18.62 2.76
C ALA A 146 -7.53 17.40 2.51
N LYS A 147 -7.96 17.25 1.27
CA LYS A 147 -8.70 16.07 0.81
C LYS A 147 -7.80 15.17 -0.05
N ASP A 148 -7.02 15.79 -0.92
CA ASP A 148 -6.13 15.12 -1.87
C ASP A 148 -4.69 15.59 -1.60
N SER A 149 -3.70 14.73 -1.85
CA SER A 149 -2.29 15.04 -1.63
C SER A 149 -1.69 15.92 -2.76
N GLY A 150 -2.49 16.24 -3.77
CA GLY A 150 -2.11 17.08 -4.91
C GLY A 150 -3.09 16.93 -6.07
N SER A 151 -2.82 17.61 -7.19
CA SER A 151 -3.63 17.59 -8.41
C SER A 151 -2.81 17.25 -9.66
N ILE A 152 -1.74 16.45 -9.50
CA ILE A 152 -0.83 16.13 -10.60
C ILE A 152 -1.52 15.23 -11.64
N LEU A 153 -2.37 14.32 -11.19
CA LEU A 153 -3.08 13.39 -12.07
C LEU A 153 -4.58 13.74 -12.09
N PRO A 154 -5.11 14.19 -13.26
CA PRO A 154 -6.54 14.49 -13.38
C PRO A 154 -7.41 13.29 -13.02
N GLY A 155 -8.30 13.45 -12.04
CA GLY A 155 -9.24 12.43 -11.60
C GLY A 155 -8.71 11.38 -10.60
N ILE A 156 -7.39 11.34 -10.34
CA ILE A 156 -6.77 10.36 -9.43
C ILE A 156 -6.23 11.04 -8.17
N GLY A 157 -5.85 12.32 -8.24
CA GLY A 157 -5.28 13.07 -7.13
C GLY A 157 -3.76 13.22 -7.20
N GLY A 158 -3.08 13.14 -6.09
CA GLY A 158 -1.62 13.21 -5.99
C GLY A 158 -0.93 11.87 -6.19
N ILE A 159 0.38 11.91 -6.44
CA ILE A 159 1.20 10.70 -6.53
C ILE A 159 1.17 9.93 -5.20
N LEU A 160 1.13 10.62 -4.07
CA LEU A 160 1.07 9.98 -2.76
C LEU A 160 -0.21 9.17 -2.58
N ASP A 161 -1.36 9.68 -3.05
CA ASP A 161 -2.65 8.96 -3.03
C ASP A 161 -2.61 7.62 -3.81
N LEU A 162 -1.66 7.51 -4.75
CA LEU A 162 -1.50 6.31 -5.56
C LEU A 162 -0.64 5.24 -4.89
N ILE A 163 0.33 5.65 -4.09
CA ILE A 163 1.36 4.75 -3.53
C ILE A 163 1.24 4.56 -2.02
N ASP A 164 0.30 5.20 -1.35
CA ASP A 164 0.10 5.15 0.11
C ASP A 164 0.02 3.73 0.68
N SER A 165 -0.85 2.90 0.12
CA SER A 165 -1.01 1.50 0.49
C SER A 165 0.25 0.67 0.19
N VAL A 166 0.91 0.97 -0.94
CA VAL A 166 2.13 0.29 -1.39
C VAL A 166 3.31 0.59 -0.48
N LEU A 167 3.40 1.83 0.01
CA LEU A 167 4.47 2.23 0.93
C LEU A 167 4.45 1.39 2.21
N PHE A 168 3.27 1.10 2.78
CA PHE A 168 3.16 0.28 3.98
C PHE A 168 3.38 -1.21 3.72
N THR A 169 3.02 -1.70 2.55
CA THR A 169 3.12 -3.12 2.22
C THR A 169 4.52 -3.52 1.73
N ALA A 170 5.29 -2.59 1.14
CA ALA A 170 6.63 -2.85 0.64
C ALA A 170 7.62 -3.37 1.72
N PRO A 171 7.71 -2.78 2.94
CA PRO A 171 8.55 -3.31 4.00
C PRO A 171 8.23 -4.77 4.36
N ILE A 172 6.94 -5.10 4.40
CA ILE A 172 6.49 -6.43 4.79
C ILE A 172 6.87 -7.47 3.73
N LEU A 173 6.62 -7.16 2.45
CA LEU A 173 7.04 -8.03 1.37
C LEU A 173 8.56 -8.21 1.34
N TYR A 174 9.34 -7.13 1.51
CA TYR A 174 10.80 -7.21 1.56
C TYR A 174 11.29 -8.10 2.70
N LEU A 175 10.77 -7.92 3.91
CA LEU A 175 11.12 -8.74 5.07
C LEU A 175 10.73 -10.20 4.85
N TYR A 176 9.57 -10.44 4.25
CA TYR A 176 9.16 -11.80 3.90
C TYR A 176 10.15 -12.46 2.95
N LEU A 177 10.49 -11.80 1.84
CA LEU A 177 11.47 -12.28 0.87
C LEU A 177 12.85 -12.49 1.52
N TYR A 178 13.27 -11.61 2.42
CA TYR A 178 14.57 -11.67 3.07
C TYR A 178 14.70 -12.84 4.07
N PHE A 179 13.63 -13.20 4.79
CA PHE A 179 13.69 -14.22 5.85
C PHE A 179 13.19 -15.59 5.43
N PHE A 180 12.37 -15.69 4.39
CA PHE A 180 11.67 -16.92 4.01
C PHE A 180 11.94 -17.39 2.58
N SER A 181 12.71 -16.63 1.81
CA SER A 181 13.10 -17.02 0.45
C SER A 181 14.40 -17.82 0.39
#